data_8d244a617f67637c30712256f57e56dd
#
_entry.id   8d244a617f67637c30712256f57e56dd
#
_cell.length_a   1.000
_cell.length_b   1.000
_cell.length_c   1.000
_cell.angle_alpha   90.00
_cell.angle_beta   90.00
_cell.angle_gamma   90.00
#
_symmetry.space_group_name_H-M   'P 1'
#
loop_
_entity.id
_entity.type
_entity.pdbx_description
1 polymer ?
#
loop_
_entity_poly.entity_id
_entity_poly.type
_entity_poly.pdbx_seq_one_letter_code
_entity_poly.pdbx_strand_id
1 'polypeptide(L)'
;GFSFDTQGFSHACRLWTLTLEIAVLMAQFPSRQIALLSHTYRTLGLGYANLGVLLMDRGLPYDSEAGRAYAAAVTALMHGEAYAQSARVAAAIGPFPGHARNAEPMLRVIDKHRQHAHMIDASYVPKDLLRSAHDVWDEAYTLGAQHGYRNSQVTVLAPTGTIGFMMDCDTTGIEPDIAL
;
A
#
# COMPACT_ATOMS: atom_id res chain seq x y z
N GLY A 1 11.44 -17.26 17.09
CA GLY A 1 10.91 -17.04 15.74
C GLY A 1 11.04 -15.58 15.33
N PHE A 2 11.32 -15.32 14.08
CA PHE A 2 11.42 -13.96 13.57
C PHE A 2 10.07 -13.23 13.72
N SER A 3 10.07 -12.02 14.27
CA SER A 3 8.92 -11.13 14.25
C SER A 3 8.91 -10.34 12.93
N PHE A 4 7.73 -10.02 12.40
CA PHE A 4 7.62 -9.10 11.28
C PHE A 4 8.04 -7.70 11.74
N ASP A 5 8.96 -7.08 11.04
CA ASP A 5 9.38 -5.71 11.36
C ASP A 5 8.34 -4.71 10.87
N THR A 6 7.28 -4.56 11.66
CA THR A 6 6.16 -3.67 11.36
C THR A 6 6.62 -2.21 11.21
N GLN A 7 7.56 -1.76 12.05
CA GLN A 7 8.03 -0.37 12.02
C GLN A 7 8.92 -0.08 10.81
N GLY A 8 9.85 -0.98 10.51
CA GLY A 8 10.70 -0.86 9.33
C GLY A 8 9.88 -0.91 8.04
N PHE A 9 8.89 -1.82 7.97
CA PHE A 9 7.99 -1.91 6.82
C PHE A 9 7.16 -0.64 6.63
N SER A 10 6.54 -0.10 7.70
CA SER A 10 5.82 1.17 7.67
C SER A 10 6.71 2.33 7.21
N HIS A 11 7.93 2.40 7.74
CA HIS A 11 8.89 3.43 7.35
C HIS A 11 9.25 3.34 5.86
N ALA A 12 9.53 2.14 5.36
CA ALA A 12 9.80 1.90 3.94
C ALA A 12 8.61 2.31 3.06
N CYS A 13 7.38 1.96 3.43
CA CYS A 13 6.19 2.37 2.69
C CYS A 13 6.06 3.89 2.58
N ARG A 14 6.32 4.63 3.66
CA ARG A 14 6.30 6.11 3.67
C ARG A 14 7.38 6.69 2.74
N LEU A 15 8.61 6.20 2.85
CA LEU A 15 9.73 6.67 2.02
C LEU A 15 9.48 6.41 0.53
N TRP A 16 9.05 5.20 0.18
CA TRP A 16 8.79 4.86 -1.21
C TRP A 16 7.58 5.60 -1.79
N THR A 17 6.53 5.85 -0.99
CA THR A 17 5.41 6.69 -1.42
C THR A 17 5.90 8.10 -1.75
N LEU A 18 6.75 8.70 -0.92
CA LEU A 18 7.32 10.01 -1.17
C LEU A 18 8.25 10.00 -2.40
N THR A 19 9.08 8.98 -2.56
CA THR A 19 9.96 8.81 -3.73
C THR A 19 9.16 8.73 -5.03
N LEU A 20 8.08 7.94 -5.04
CA LEU A 20 7.20 7.82 -6.20
C LEU A 20 6.47 9.14 -6.51
N GLU A 21 6.04 9.88 -5.49
CA GLU A 21 5.42 11.20 -5.66
C GLU A 21 6.39 12.21 -6.30
N ILE A 22 7.65 12.21 -5.87
CA ILE A 22 8.70 13.02 -6.48
C ILE A 22 8.94 12.58 -7.92
N ALA A 23 8.96 11.28 -8.19
CA ALA A 23 9.14 10.74 -9.54
C ALA A 23 8.05 11.21 -10.52
N VAL A 24 6.80 11.32 -10.08
CA VAL A 24 5.72 11.89 -10.91
C VAL A 24 6.01 13.32 -11.34
N LEU A 25 6.62 14.15 -10.47
CA LEU A 25 7.00 15.52 -10.82
C LEU A 25 8.14 15.58 -11.85
N MET A 26 9.05 14.61 -11.81
CA MET A 26 10.26 14.58 -12.63
C MET A 26 10.07 13.75 -13.91
N ALA A 27 8.98 13.01 -14.03
CA ALA A 27 8.76 12.09 -15.13
C ALA A 27 8.55 12.83 -16.47
N GLN A 28 9.09 12.22 -17.53
CA GLN A 28 8.74 12.56 -18.90
C GLN A 28 7.76 11.53 -19.45
N PHE A 29 6.74 12.01 -20.14
CA PHE A 29 5.65 11.17 -20.62
C PHE A 29 5.64 11.12 -22.15
N PRO A 30 5.22 9.99 -22.75
CA PRO A 30 5.29 9.77 -24.21
C PRO A 30 4.31 10.63 -25.02
N SER A 31 3.28 11.19 -24.36
CA SER A 31 2.33 12.11 -25.01
C SER A 31 1.85 13.19 -24.05
N ARG A 32 1.40 14.31 -24.64
CA ARG A 32 0.83 15.43 -23.88
C ARG A 32 -0.39 15.01 -23.04
N GLN A 33 -1.25 14.13 -23.58
CA GLN A 33 -2.44 13.67 -22.88
C GLN A 33 -2.09 12.84 -21.64
N ILE A 34 -1.12 11.92 -21.78
CA ILE A 34 -0.63 11.12 -20.64
C ILE A 34 0.00 12.04 -19.59
N ALA A 35 0.83 12.99 -19.99
CA ALA A 35 1.42 13.97 -19.09
C ALA A 35 0.35 14.74 -18.29
N LEU A 36 -0.66 15.26 -18.99
CA LEU A 36 -1.75 16.01 -18.36
C LEU A 36 -2.52 15.15 -17.32
N LEU A 37 -2.88 13.93 -17.68
CA LEU A 37 -3.62 13.03 -16.79
C LEU A 37 -2.75 12.57 -15.61
N SER A 38 -1.47 12.27 -15.85
CA SER A 38 -0.53 11.89 -14.79
C SER A 38 -0.34 13.02 -13.77
N HIS A 39 -0.19 14.26 -14.21
CA HIS A 39 -0.11 15.40 -13.29
C HIS A 39 -1.45 15.72 -12.63
N THR A 40 -2.58 15.50 -13.31
CA THR A 40 -3.92 15.77 -12.76
C THR A 40 -4.29 14.78 -11.66
N TYR A 41 -3.94 13.50 -11.81
CA TYR A 41 -4.35 12.44 -10.88
C TYR A 41 -3.21 11.88 -10.02
N ARG A 42 -1.96 12.06 -10.42
CA ARG A 42 -0.76 11.68 -9.65
C ARG A 42 -0.80 10.25 -9.14
N THR A 43 -1.12 9.30 -10.02
CA THR A 43 -1.22 7.88 -9.68
C THR A 43 0.15 7.28 -9.39
N LEU A 44 0.26 6.53 -8.31
CA LEU A 44 1.45 5.77 -7.90
C LEU A 44 1.15 4.27 -7.94
N GLY A 45 2.20 3.47 -7.87
CA GLY A 45 2.11 2.02 -7.85
C GLY A 45 3.11 1.39 -6.88
N LEU A 46 2.95 1.63 -5.57
CA LEU A 46 3.72 0.95 -4.55
C LEU A 46 3.21 -0.48 -4.36
N GLY A 47 4.11 -1.45 -4.32
CA GLY A 47 3.81 -2.86 -4.05
C GLY A 47 4.89 -3.51 -3.20
N TYR A 48 4.70 -4.77 -2.88
CA TYR A 48 5.70 -5.61 -2.22
C TYR A 48 5.81 -6.96 -2.93
N ALA A 49 6.87 -7.70 -2.64
CA ALA A 49 7.12 -9.02 -3.18
C ALA A 49 7.47 -10.01 -2.06
N ASN A 50 7.61 -11.29 -2.42
CA ASN A 50 8.10 -12.36 -1.54
C ASN A 50 7.12 -12.78 -0.44
N LEU A 51 5.80 -12.59 -0.66
CA LEU A 51 4.76 -13.03 0.27
C LEU A 51 4.80 -14.55 0.48
N GLY A 52 5.02 -15.32 -0.58
CA GLY A 52 5.08 -16.79 -0.49
C GLY A 52 6.12 -17.26 0.50
N VAL A 53 7.35 -16.73 0.43
CA VAL A 53 8.43 -17.03 1.39
C VAL A 53 8.07 -16.58 2.80
N LEU A 54 7.51 -15.38 2.95
CA LEU A 54 7.11 -14.89 4.26
C LEU A 54 6.11 -15.84 4.95
N LEU A 55 5.16 -16.39 4.20
CA LEU A 55 4.20 -17.36 4.73
C LEU A 55 4.88 -18.72 5.05
N MET A 56 5.79 -19.19 4.20
CA MET A 56 6.56 -20.43 4.44
C MET A 56 7.41 -20.33 5.71
N ASP A 57 8.14 -19.22 5.90
CA ASP A 57 8.92 -18.95 7.12
C ASP A 57 8.07 -18.95 8.40
N ARG A 58 6.80 -18.61 8.25
CA ARG A 58 5.82 -18.61 9.34
C ARG A 58 5.15 -19.96 9.53
N GLY A 59 5.42 -20.94 8.68
CA GLY A 59 4.73 -22.22 8.67
C GLY A 59 3.23 -22.09 8.34
N LEU A 60 2.84 -21.05 7.60
CA LEU A 60 1.47 -20.79 7.20
C LEU A 60 1.23 -21.31 5.79
N PRO A 61 0.36 -22.31 5.58
CA PRO A 61 0.00 -22.73 4.24
C PRO A 61 -0.57 -21.55 3.44
N TYR A 62 -0.13 -21.40 2.19
CA TYR A 62 -0.57 -20.28 1.34
C TYR A 62 -2.10 -20.28 1.20
N ASP A 63 -2.71 -21.42 0.91
CA ASP A 63 -4.16 -21.59 0.83
C ASP A 63 -4.77 -21.96 2.20
N SER A 64 -4.70 -21.04 3.15
CA SER A 64 -5.30 -21.18 4.48
C SER A 64 -5.92 -19.88 4.95
N GLU A 65 -6.85 -19.94 5.90
CA GLU A 65 -7.41 -18.73 6.53
C GLU A 65 -6.32 -17.90 7.22
N ALA A 66 -5.36 -18.55 7.87
CA ALA A 66 -4.24 -17.89 8.51
C ALA A 66 -3.33 -17.19 7.50
N GLY A 67 -2.99 -17.85 6.38
CA GLY A 67 -2.21 -17.26 5.30
C GLY A 67 -2.90 -16.04 4.69
N ARG A 68 -4.20 -16.15 4.39
CA ARG A 68 -5.01 -15.05 3.86
C ARG A 68 -5.13 -13.87 4.82
N ALA A 69 -5.36 -14.12 6.11
CA ALA A 69 -5.44 -13.08 7.13
C ALA A 69 -4.09 -12.36 7.31
N TYR A 70 -2.98 -13.10 7.31
CA TYR A 70 -1.65 -12.52 7.41
C TYR A 70 -1.33 -11.65 6.18
N ALA A 71 -1.56 -12.16 4.97
CA ALA A 71 -1.39 -11.41 3.72
C ALA A 71 -2.26 -10.15 3.68
N ALA A 72 -3.51 -10.25 4.14
CA ALA A 72 -4.41 -9.11 4.25
C ALA A 72 -3.88 -8.03 5.20
N ALA A 73 -3.30 -8.42 6.35
CA ALA A 73 -2.76 -7.46 7.32
C ALA A 73 -1.52 -6.74 6.80
N VAL A 74 -0.59 -7.44 6.14
CA VAL A 74 0.60 -6.82 5.50
C VAL A 74 0.16 -5.85 4.40
N THR A 75 -0.78 -6.27 3.55
CA THR A 75 -1.33 -5.43 2.48
C THR A 75 -2.06 -4.22 3.05
N ALA A 76 -2.88 -4.40 4.10
CA ALA A 76 -3.59 -3.31 4.76
C ALA A 76 -2.61 -2.29 5.35
N LEU A 77 -1.53 -2.74 5.99
CA LEU A 77 -0.50 -1.86 6.53
C LEU A 77 0.17 -1.04 5.42
N MET A 78 0.64 -1.68 4.33
CA MET A 78 1.27 -0.97 3.21
C MET A 78 0.31 0.06 2.60
N HIS A 79 -0.91 -0.35 2.30
CA HIS A 79 -1.89 0.49 1.61
C HIS A 79 -2.33 1.66 2.49
N GLY A 80 -2.58 1.42 3.77
CA GLY A 80 -2.90 2.46 4.76
C GLY A 80 -1.76 3.47 4.91
N GLU A 81 -0.50 3.00 5.05
CA GLU A 81 0.68 3.89 5.14
C GLU A 81 0.85 4.75 3.88
N ALA A 82 0.63 4.18 2.70
CA ALA A 82 0.74 4.92 1.46
C ALA A 82 -0.34 6.03 1.35
N TYR A 83 -1.59 5.75 1.73
CA TYR A 83 -2.63 6.79 1.74
C TYR A 83 -2.46 7.80 2.88
N ALA A 84 -2.04 7.38 4.07
CA ALA A 84 -1.71 8.30 5.16
C ALA A 84 -0.57 9.24 4.76
N GLN A 85 0.48 8.71 4.12
CA GLN A 85 1.58 9.53 3.60
C GLN A 85 1.12 10.47 2.48
N SER A 86 0.27 10.01 1.57
CA SER A 86 -0.33 10.85 0.54
C SER A 86 -1.16 12.01 1.12
N ALA A 87 -1.90 11.75 2.21
CA ALA A 87 -2.65 12.78 2.92
C ALA A 87 -1.73 13.78 3.67
N ARG A 88 -0.63 13.30 4.29
CA ARG A 88 0.40 14.17 4.90
C ARG A 88 1.04 15.08 3.87
N VAL A 89 1.35 14.58 2.67
CA VAL A 89 1.86 15.41 1.57
C VAL A 89 0.81 16.41 1.10
N ALA A 90 -0.46 16.00 1.01
CA ALA A 90 -1.55 16.92 0.68
C ALA A 90 -1.72 18.04 1.70
N ALA A 91 -1.55 17.76 2.99
CA ALA A 91 -1.56 18.76 4.05
C ALA A 91 -0.46 19.84 3.87
N ALA A 92 0.69 19.44 3.34
CA ALA A 92 1.83 20.34 3.15
C ALA A 92 1.76 21.16 1.85
N ILE A 93 1.36 20.54 0.72
CA ILE A 93 1.46 21.14 -0.62
C ILE A 93 0.17 21.03 -1.44
N GLY A 94 -0.93 20.63 -0.84
CA GLY A 94 -2.25 20.50 -1.47
C GLY A 94 -2.51 19.13 -2.12
N PRO A 95 -3.78 18.76 -2.27
CA PRO A 95 -4.21 17.53 -2.92
C PRO A 95 -3.92 17.53 -4.42
N PHE A 96 -4.11 16.36 -5.08
CA PHE A 96 -3.97 16.27 -6.53
C PHE A 96 -5.01 17.19 -7.23
N PRO A 97 -4.68 17.78 -8.41
CA PRO A 97 -5.54 18.77 -9.06
C PRO A 97 -6.97 18.28 -9.35
N GLY A 98 -7.16 17.00 -9.62
CA GLY A 98 -8.47 16.39 -9.85
C GLY A 98 -9.25 16.07 -8.57
N HIS A 99 -8.71 16.32 -7.38
CA HIS A 99 -9.28 15.89 -6.10
C HIS A 99 -10.66 16.51 -5.83
N ALA A 100 -10.85 17.80 -6.03
CA ALA A 100 -12.10 18.48 -5.68
C ALA A 100 -13.36 17.84 -6.29
N ARG A 101 -13.24 17.33 -7.52
CA ARG A 101 -14.34 16.64 -8.22
C ARG A 101 -14.56 15.21 -7.73
N ASN A 102 -13.58 14.63 -7.05
CA ASN A 102 -13.54 13.23 -6.64
C ASN A 102 -13.46 13.05 -5.11
N ALA A 103 -13.50 14.12 -4.34
CA ALA A 103 -13.25 14.09 -2.90
C ALA A 103 -14.20 13.13 -2.16
N GLU A 104 -15.50 13.28 -2.36
CA GLU A 104 -16.50 12.45 -1.70
C GLU A 104 -16.45 10.98 -2.14
N PRO A 105 -16.46 10.63 -3.44
CA PRO A 105 -16.34 9.23 -3.84
C PRO A 105 -14.99 8.61 -3.41
N MET A 106 -13.90 9.36 -3.43
CA MET A 106 -12.62 8.87 -2.94
C MET A 106 -12.64 8.58 -1.45
N LEU A 107 -13.17 9.49 -0.64
CA LEU A 107 -13.27 9.28 0.81
C LEU A 107 -14.13 8.06 1.16
N ARG A 108 -15.23 7.81 0.41
CA ARG A 108 -16.03 6.58 0.56
C ARG A 108 -15.22 5.32 0.26
N VAL A 109 -14.35 5.34 -0.76
CA VAL A 109 -13.48 4.20 -1.07
C VAL A 109 -12.47 3.98 0.05
N ILE A 110 -11.85 5.04 0.56
CA ILE A 110 -10.92 4.95 1.69
C ILE A 110 -11.61 4.38 2.93
N ASP A 111 -12.80 4.85 3.26
CA ASP A 111 -13.58 4.32 4.40
C ASP A 111 -13.94 2.84 4.21
N LYS A 112 -14.28 2.43 2.99
CA LYS A 112 -14.51 1.02 2.67
C LYS A 112 -13.26 0.16 2.93
N HIS A 113 -12.08 0.60 2.51
CA HIS A 113 -10.82 -0.10 2.80
C HIS A 113 -10.53 -0.14 4.30
N ARG A 114 -10.72 0.98 4.99
CA ARG A 114 -10.61 1.07 6.46
C ARG A 114 -11.49 0.05 7.15
N GLN A 115 -12.78 -0.01 6.82
CA GLN A 115 -13.72 -0.98 7.39
C GLN A 115 -13.26 -2.42 7.15
N HIS A 116 -12.78 -2.76 5.94
CA HIS A 116 -12.29 -4.11 5.65
C HIS A 116 -10.98 -4.43 6.40
N ALA A 117 -10.10 -3.46 6.62
CA ALA A 117 -8.92 -3.66 7.44
C ALA A 117 -9.31 -4.05 8.89
N HIS A 118 -10.34 -3.41 9.44
CA HIS A 118 -10.87 -3.74 10.77
C HIS A 118 -11.62 -5.08 10.84
N MET A 119 -11.94 -5.71 9.70
CA MET A 119 -12.57 -7.04 9.63
C MET A 119 -11.55 -8.19 9.53
N ILE A 120 -10.26 -7.91 9.44
CA ILE A 120 -9.22 -8.94 9.39
C ILE A 120 -9.26 -9.76 10.69
N ASP A 121 -9.27 -11.10 10.56
CA ASP A 121 -9.38 -12.00 11.71
C ASP A 121 -8.14 -11.92 12.61
N ALA A 122 -8.33 -11.35 13.79
CA ALA A 122 -7.30 -11.15 14.79
C ALA A 122 -6.71 -12.46 15.35
N SER A 123 -7.37 -13.60 15.18
CA SER A 123 -6.88 -14.88 15.68
C SER A 123 -5.66 -15.40 14.91
N TYR A 124 -5.44 -14.91 13.69
CA TYR A 124 -4.39 -15.37 12.77
C TYR A 124 -3.27 -14.36 12.54
N VAL A 125 -3.34 -13.17 13.11
CA VAL A 125 -2.40 -12.06 12.83
C VAL A 125 -1.70 -11.62 14.11
N PRO A 126 -0.37 -11.35 14.09
CA PRO A 126 0.32 -10.73 15.20
C PRO A 126 -0.36 -9.42 15.63
N LYS A 127 -0.54 -9.23 16.93
CA LYS A 127 -1.29 -8.09 17.49
C LYS A 127 -0.71 -6.73 17.12
N ASP A 128 0.60 -6.62 17.05
CA ASP A 128 1.31 -5.39 16.68
C ASP A 128 1.09 -5.05 15.20
N LEU A 129 1.19 -6.04 14.30
CA LEU A 129 0.92 -5.86 12.87
C LEU A 129 -0.54 -5.43 12.63
N LEU A 130 -1.50 -6.14 13.24
CA LEU A 130 -2.91 -5.85 13.05
C LEU A 130 -3.28 -4.47 13.59
N ARG A 131 -2.79 -4.12 14.80
CA ARG A 131 -3.01 -2.80 15.38
C ARG A 131 -2.44 -1.70 14.48
N SER A 132 -1.20 -1.85 14.00
CA SER A 132 -0.60 -0.85 13.11
C SER A 132 -1.39 -0.68 11.81
N ALA A 133 -1.92 -1.78 11.24
CA ALA A 133 -2.79 -1.71 10.07
C ALA A 133 -4.09 -0.95 10.36
N HIS A 134 -4.73 -1.17 11.51
CA HIS A 134 -5.92 -0.44 11.92
C HIS A 134 -5.63 1.05 12.13
N ASP A 135 -4.62 1.35 12.94
CA ASP A 135 -4.24 2.73 13.31
C ASP A 135 -3.93 3.57 12.06
N VAL A 136 -3.20 3.01 11.11
CA VAL A 136 -2.83 3.74 9.89
C VAL A 136 -4.01 3.98 8.94
N TRP A 137 -4.99 3.07 8.89
CA TRP A 137 -6.20 3.31 8.11
C TRP A 137 -7.10 4.37 8.75
N ASP A 138 -7.19 4.40 10.09
CA ASP A 138 -7.89 5.46 10.82
C ASP A 138 -7.22 6.82 10.60
N GLU A 139 -5.88 6.86 10.60
CA GLU A 139 -5.11 8.05 10.26
C GLU A 139 -5.32 8.48 8.79
N ALA A 140 -5.22 7.54 7.84
CA ALA A 140 -5.41 7.81 6.41
C ALA A 140 -6.79 8.43 6.14
N TYR A 141 -7.84 7.89 6.76
CA TYR A 141 -9.19 8.45 6.65
C TYR A 141 -9.29 9.86 7.27
N THR A 142 -8.78 10.04 8.48
CA THR A 142 -8.88 11.30 9.22
C THR A 142 -8.14 12.43 8.52
N LEU A 143 -6.89 12.19 8.13
CA LEU A 143 -6.08 13.17 7.40
C LEU A 143 -6.65 13.45 6.02
N GLY A 144 -7.12 12.42 5.32
CA GLY A 144 -7.72 12.55 3.99
C GLY A 144 -9.02 13.34 4.01
N ALA A 145 -9.85 13.20 5.06
CA ALA A 145 -11.06 14.01 5.24
C ALA A 145 -10.74 15.50 5.48
N GLN A 146 -9.62 15.80 6.12
CA GLN A 146 -9.20 17.16 6.44
C GLN A 146 -8.45 17.85 5.29
N HIS A 147 -7.56 17.14 4.61
CA HIS A 147 -6.59 17.71 3.68
C HIS A 147 -6.71 17.18 2.24
N GLY A 148 -7.54 16.14 2.02
CA GLY A 148 -7.54 15.38 0.78
C GLY A 148 -6.31 14.49 0.65
N TYR A 149 -6.07 13.99 -0.56
CA TYR A 149 -4.91 13.13 -0.87
C TYR A 149 -4.08 13.76 -1.99
N ARG A 150 -2.77 13.59 -1.92
CA ARG A 150 -1.84 14.04 -2.98
C ARG A 150 -1.92 13.17 -4.23
N ASN A 151 -2.36 11.92 -4.09
CA ASN A 151 -2.38 10.90 -5.13
C ASN A 151 -3.78 10.28 -5.21
N SER A 152 -4.31 10.09 -6.41
CA SER A 152 -5.62 9.44 -6.60
C SER A 152 -5.56 7.92 -6.40
N GLN A 153 -4.37 7.33 -6.57
CA GLN A 153 -4.06 5.92 -6.34
C GLN A 153 -2.62 5.82 -5.86
N VAL A 154 -2.33 4.91 -4.94
CA VAL A 154 -1.00 4.82 -4.32
C VAL A 154 -0.34 3.45 -4.44
N THR A 155 -1.09 2.36 -4.60
CA THR A 155 -0.55 0.99 -4.57
C THR A 155 -0.94 0.16 -5.78
N VAL A 156 -0.11 -0.83 -6.10
CA VAL A 156 -0.38 -1.92 -7.02
C VAL A 156 0.35 -3.19 -6.54
N LEU A 157 -0.35 -4.31 -6.48
CA LEU A 157 0.28 -5.62 -6.25
C LEU A 157 0.65 -6.21 -7.61
N ALA A 158 1.79 -5.75 -8.15
CA ALA A 158 2.30 -6.24 -9.42
C ALA A 158 2.97 -7.61 -9.28
N PRO A 159 3.05 -8.42 -10.34
CA PRO A 159 3.74 -9.72 -10.30
C PRO A 159 5.22 -9.65 -9.94
N THR A 160 5.93 -8.56 -10.22
CA THR A 160 7.34 -8.31 -9.88
C THR A 160 8.33 -9.38 -10.37
N GLY A 161 8.11 -10.00 -11.53
CA GLY A 161 8.94 -11.08 -12.04
C GLY A 161 10.43 -10.74 -12.07
N THR A 162 10.85 -9.86 -12.97
CA THR A 162 12.26 -9.48 -13.12
C THR A 162 12.82 -8.76 -11.89
N ILE A 163 12.08 -7.83 -11.31
CA ILE A 163 12.54 -7.08 -10.13
C ILE A 163 12.58 -7.96 -8.88
N GLY A 164 11.71 -8.96 -8.76
CA GLY A 164 11.76 -9.95 -7.69
C GLY A 164 13.09 -10.70 -7.70
N PHE A 165 13.55 -11.19 -8.84
CA PHE A 165 14.87 -11.82 -8.97
C PHE A 165 16.02 -10.89 -8.63
N MET A 166 15.95 -9.61 -9.06
CA MET A 166 16.97 -8.63 -8.70
C MET A 166 17.04 -8.36 -7.19
N MET A 167 15.92 -8.48 -6.49
CA MET A 167 15.83 -8.30 -5.04
C MET A 167 16.12 -9.58 -4.24
N ASP A 168 16.59 -10.65 -4.90
CA ASP A 168 16.85 -11.96 -4.27
C ASP A 168 15.59 -12.55 -3.61
N CYS A 169 14.45 -12.40 -4.26
CA CYS A 169 13.19 -12.99 -3.81
C CYS A 169 13.01 -14.39 -4.39
N ASP A 170 12.69 -15.38 -3.56
CA ASP A 170 12.38 -16.73 -4.03
C ASP A 170 10.97 -16.83 -4.61
N THR A 171 10.04 -15.97 -4.15
CA THR A 171 8.70 -15.83 -4.75
C THR A 171 8.46 -14.41 -5.26
N THR A 172 7.70 -14.28 -6.35
CA THR A 172 7.42 -12.99 -6.98
C THR A 172 6.07 -12.45 -6.52
N GLY A 173 5.97 -11.11 -6.36
CA GLY A 173 4.73 -10.46 -5.97
C GLY A 173 4.06 -11.11 -4.76
N ILE A 174 2.80 -11.45 -4.91
CA ILE A 174 2.00 -12.15 -3.90
C ILE A 174 1.72 -13.61 -4.27
N GLU A 175 2.43 -14.15 -5.27
CA GLU A 175 2.26 -15.50 -5.75
C GLU A 175 2.83 -16.53 -4.76
N PRO A 176 2.30 -17.78 -4.75
CA PRO A 176 2.91 -18.88 -4.01
C PRO A 176 4.21 -19.33 -4.69
N ASP A 177 5.01 -20.13 -4.00
CA ASP A 177 6.09 -20.88 -4.63
C ASP A 177 5.53 -21.91 -5.62
N ILE A 178 6.07 -21.93 -6.84
CA ILE A 178 5.62 -22.82 -7.93
C ILE A 178 6.42 -24.11 -8.02
N ALA A 179 7.48 -24.26 -7.24
CA ALA A 179 8.46 -25.35 -7.36
C ALA A 179 8.80 -25.96 -5.99
N LEU A 180 7.81 -26.46 -5.28
CA LEU A 180 8.03 -27.29 -4.09
C LEU A 180 8.26 -28.74 -4.48
#